data_95e3d2bf024ff130c9502bfacf9d1d65
#
_entry.id   95e3d2bf024ff130c9502bfacf9d1d65
#
_cell.length_a   1.000
_cell.length_b   1.000
_cell.length_c   1.000
_cell.angle_alpha   90.00
_cell.angle_beta   90.00
_cell.angle_gamma   90.00
#
_symmetry.space_group_name_H-M   'P 1'
#
loop_
_entity.id
_entity.type
_entity.pdbx_description
1 polymer ?
#
loop_
_entity_poly.entity_id
_entity_poly.type
_entity_poly.pdbx_seq_one_letter_code
_entity_poly.pdbx_strand_id
1 'polypeptide(L)'
;SGLVDQDLKILSMIEKFGKPIILAINKIDLLSRKKMKEFFDNKKMEKRFFEDLKLVKISALKGKGFKKLFKEIDDTLQKSVTKFTTSKLNRILKRVIEERSPPSVSGKSLKFRYIHFAGINPTTLVIHSSQDKKLPANYKKYIYNSFKKYLDLKSIQLKIIFRKSDNPYKGKNTLTERQIKKRKRLLSFVKKAKK
;
A
#
# COMPACT_ATOMS: atom_id res chain seq x y z
N SER A 1 4.84 -33.54 -2.22
CA SER A 1 4.43 -32.53 -3.22
C SER A 1 4.62 -31.17 -2.59
N GLY A 2 5.17 -30.23 -3.34
CA GLY A 2 5.28 -28.83 -2.92
C GLY A 2 4.09 -28.01 -3.43
N LEU A 3 4.23 -26.69 -3.45
CA LEU A 3 3.33 -25.81 -4.17
C LEU A 3 3.50 -26.05 -5.68
N VAL A 4 2.38 -26.18 -6.36
CA VAL A 4 2.31 -26.33 -7.80
C VAL A 4 1.73 -25.07 -8.44
N ASP A 5 1.91 -24.91 -9.75
CA ASP A 5 1.43 -23.73 -10.48
C ASP A 5 -0.09 -23.50 -10.32
N GLN A 6 -0.84 -24.57 -10.09
CA GLN A 6 -2.27 -24.49 -9.83
C GLN A 6 -2.56 -23.78 -8.50
N ASP A 7 -1.78 -24.06 -7.45
CA ASP A 7 -1.92 -23.37 -6.15
C ASP A 7 -1.63 -21.89 -6.29
N LEU A 8 -0.61 -21.51 -7.08
CA LEU A 8 -0.27 -20.12 -7.35
C LEU A 8 -1.39 -19.39 -8.14
N LYS A 9 -2.03 -20.09 -9.08
CA LYS A 9 -3.20 -19.53 -9.78
C LYS A 9 -4.37 -19.28 -8.84
N ILE A 10 -4.67 -20.24 -7.95
CA ILE A 10 -5.73 -20.09 -6.94
C ILE A 10 -5.41 -18.91 -6.01
N LEU A 11 -4.19 -18.82 -5.50
CA LEU A 11 -3.75 -17.69 -4.66
C LEU A 11 -3.95 -16.35 -5.38
N SER A 12 -3.52 -16.26 -6.64
CA SER A 12 -3.69 -15.05 -7.45
C SER A 12 -5.16 -14.68 -7.67
N MET A 13 -6.06 -15.67 -7.83
CA MET A 13 -7.50 -15.43 -7.93
C MET A 13 -8.06 -14.86 -6.62
N ILE A 14 -7.71 -15.45 -5.47
CA ILE A 14 -8.18 -14.97 -4.16
C ILE A 14 -7.69 -13.54 -3.90
N GLU A 15 -6.44 -13.24 -4.26
CA GLU A 15 -5.89 -11.87 -4.17
C GLU A 15 -6.71 -10.86 -4.97
N LYS A 16 -7.13 -11.20 -6.20
CA LYS A 16 -7.97 -10.33 -7.03
C LYS A 16 -9.32 -10.03 -6.38
N PHE A 17 -9.88 -10.97 -5.62
CA PHE A 17 -11.11 -10.74 -4.83
C PHE A 17 -10.90 -9.91 -3.57
N GLY A 18 -9.66 -9.57 -3.23
CA GLY A 18 -9.33 -8.74 -2.07
C GLY A 18 -9.58 -9.42 -0.72
N LYS A 19 -9.74 -10.74 -0.70
CA LYS A 19 -9.98 -11.49 0.53
C LYS A 19 -8.67 -11.77 1.27
N PRO A 20 -8.67 -11.79 2.62
CA PRO A 20 -7.51 -12.23 3.38
C PRO A 20 -7.21 -13.72 3.13
N ILE A 21 -5.92 -14.08 3.15
CA ILE A 21 -5.45 -15.43 2.82
C ILE A 21 -4.56 -15.96 3.94
N ILE A 22 -4.88 -17.16 4.44
CA ILE A 22 -4.01 -17.92 5.33
C ILE A 22 -3.65 -19.23 4.64
N LEU A 23 -2.38 -19.56 4.58
CA LEU A 23 -1.91 -20.79 3.98
C LEU A 23 -1.70 -21.87 5.05
N ALA A 24 -2.53 -22.91 5.03
CA ALA A 24 -2.40 -24.05 5.91
C ALA A 24 -1.62 -25.18 5.20
N ILE A 25 -0.47 -25.55 5.74
CA ILE A 25 0.33 -26.66 5.23
C ILE A 25 -0.05 -27.90 6.01
N ASN A 26 -0.76 -28.82 5.34
CA ASN A 26 -1.24 -30.06 5.94
C ASN A 26 -0.21 -31.19 5.85
N LYS A 27 -0.48 -32.30 6.55
CA LYS A 27 0.33 -33.55 6.58
C LYS A 27 1.74 -33.34 7.14
N ILE A 28 1.91 -32.41 8.10
CA ILE A 28 3.22 -32.17 8.74
C ILE A 28 3.75 -33.39 9.51
N ASP A 29 2.90 -34.32 9.86
CA ASP A 29 3.25 -35.58 10.51
C ASP A 29 4.09 -36.52 9.62
N LEU A 30 4.00 -36.35 8.29
CA LEU A 30 4.79 -37.09 7.30
C LEU A 30 6.16 -36.44 7.00
N LEU A 31 6.40 -35.22 7.48
CA LEU A 31 7.63 -34.49 7.18
C LEU A 31 8.61 -34.55 8.34
N SER A 32 9.83 -35.05 8.06
CA SER A 32 10.93 -34.88 9.01
C SER A 32 11.32 -33.40 9.14
N ARG A 33 11.96 -33.03 10.28
CA ARG A 33 12.44 -31.64 10.49
C ARG A 33 13.35 -31.15 9.35
N LYS A 34 14.20 -32.04 8.81
CA LYS A 34 15.11 -31.75 7.69
C LYS A 34 14.32 -31.44 6.42
N LYS A 35 13.40 -32.30 6.02
CA LYS A 35 12.53 -32.08 4.83
C LYS A 35 11.65 -30.83 4.96
N MET A 36 11.20 -30.52 6.19
CA MET A 36 10.45 -29.30 6.45
C MET A 36 11.31 -28.04 6.20
N LYS A 37 12.56 -28.04 6.63
CA LYS A 37 13.50 -26.94 6.41
C LYS A 37 13.81 -26.80 4.91
N GLU A 38 14.14 -27.88 4.24
CA GLU A 38 14.37 -27.92 2.80
C GLU A 38 13.18 -27.42 1.99
N PHE A 39 11.94 -27.74 2.40
CA PHE A 39 10.73 -27.25 1.76
C PHE A 39 10.63 -25.72 1.78
N PHE A 40 11.06 -25.07 2.87
CA PHE A 40 11.03 -23.61 2.96
C PHE A 40 12.28 -22.94 2.36
N ASP A 41 13.44 -23.59 2.40
CA ASP A 41 14.72 -23.05 1.91
C ASP A 41 14.85 -23.10 0.39
N ASN A 42 14.34 -24.17 -0.26
CA ASN A 42 14.47 -24.39 -1.71
C ASN A 42 13.61 -23.47 -2.58
N LYS A 43 12.81 -22.58 -2.00
CA LYS A 43 11.81 -21.79 -2.73
C LYS A 43 12.15 -20.32 -2.85
N LYS A 44 13.32 -19.98 -3.41
CA LYS A 44 13.74 -18.59 -3.63
C LYS A 44 12.75 -17.76 -4.47
N MET A 45 12.10 -18.35 -5.46
CA MET A 45 11.11 -17.63 -6.30
C MET A 45 9.76 -17.43 -5.60
N GLU A 46 9.34 -18.37 -4.77
CA GLU A 46 8.09 -18.32 -4.04
C GLU A 46 8.21 -17.54 -2.72
N LYS A 47 9.43 -17.25 -2.26
CA LYS A 47 9.70 -16.52 -1.01
C LYS A 47 8.95 -15.19 -0.92
N ARG A 48 8.85 -14.48 -2.04
CA ARG A 48 8.09 -13.22 -2.13
C ARG A 48 6.60 -13.38 -1.86
N PHE A 49 6.00 -14.49 -2.31
CA PHE A 49 4.59 -14.79 -2.07
C PHE A 49 4.34 -15.13 -0.60
N PHE A 50 5.27 -15.90 -0.02
CA PHE A 50 5.15 -16.33 1.36
C PHE A 50 5.49 -15.27 2.40
N GLU A 51 6.31 -14.29 2.06
CA GLU A 51 6.63 -13.18 2.97
C GLU A 51 5.39 -12.40 3.40
N ASP A 52 4.42 -12.29 2.50
CA ASP A 52 3.17 -11.57 2.72
C ASP A 52 2.02 -12.43 3.27
N LEU A 53 2.20 -13.75 3.37
CA LEU A 53 1.17 -14.67 3.86
C LEU A 53 1.51 -15.23 5.23
N LYS A 54 0.50 -15.44 6.05
CA LYS A 54 0.61 -16.22 7.27
C LYS A 54 0.57 -17.71 6.92
N LEU A 55 1.55 -18.45 7.44
CA LEU A 55 1.69 -19.88 7.23
C LEU A 55 1.38 -20.61 8.53
N VAL A 56 0.48 -21.58 8.48
CA VAL A 56 0.15 -22.43 9.61
C VAL A 56 0.40 -23.90 9.23
N LYS A 57 1.12 -24.59 10.09
CA LYS A 57 1.43 -26.02 9.94
C LYS A 57 0.38 -26.83 10.68
N ILE A 58 -0.28 -27.77 9.98
CA ILE A 58 -1.32 -28.61 10.54
C ILE A 58 -1.11 -30.09 10.18
N SER A 59 -1.67 -30.98 11.00
CA SER A 59 -1.92 -32.37 10.63
C SER A 59 -3.39 -32.65 10.89
N ALA A 60 -4.16 -32.74 9.83
CA ALA A 60 -5.58 -33.04 9.93
C ALA A 60 -5.82 -34.42 10.57
N LEU A 61 -4.98 -35.40 10.19
CA LEU A 61 -5.09 -36.77 10.73
C LEU A 61 -4.84 -36.81 12.24
N LYS A 62 -3.85 -36.04 12.74
CA LYS A 62 -3.48 -36.05 14.18
C LYS A 62 -4.10 -34.91 14.99
N GLY A 63 -5.00 -34.10 14.40
CA GLY A 63 -5.62 -32.96 15.05
C GLY A 63 -4.65 -31.85 15.49
N LYS A 64 -3.39 -31.84 14.98
CA LYS A 64 -2.35 -30.90 15.41
C LYS A 64 -2.42 -29.60 14.62
N GLY A 65 -2.20 -28.47 15.31
CA GLY A 65 -2.06 -27.14 14.71
C GLY A 65 -3.37 -26.38 14.53
N PHE A 66 -4.54 -26.99 14.74
CA PHE A 66 -5.85 -26.35 14.55
C PHE A 66 -6.08 -25.17 15.49
N LYS A 67 -5.72 -25.29 16.77
CA LYS A 67 -5.84 -24.15 17.70
C LYS A 67 -5.11 -22.90 17.18
N LYS A 68 -3.91 -23.10 16.62
CA LYS A 68 -3.15 -22.00 16.01
C LYS A 68 -3.83 -21.49 14.73
N LEU A 69 -4.35 -22.40 13.90
CA LEU A 69 -5.05 -22.03 12.66
C LEU A 69 -6.26 -21.14 12.95
N PHE A 70 -7.13 -21.55 13.87
CA PHE A 70 -8.32 -20.77 14.24
C PHE A 70 -7.95 -19.41 14.83
N LYS A 71 -6.93 -19.37 15.72
CA LYS A 71 -6.42 -18.10 16.25
C LYS A 71 -5.96 -17.16 15.13
N GLU A 72 -5.19 -17.67 14.15
CA GLU A 72 -4.72 -16.85 13.03
C GLU A 72 -5.86 -16.40 12.12
N ILE A 73 -6.93 -17.21 11.98
CA ILE A 73 -8.14 -16.82 11.25
C ILE A 73 -8.82 -15.65 11.95
N ASP A 74 -9.07 -15.76 13.25
CA ASP A 74 -9.73 -14.72 14.03
C ASP A 74 -8.92 -13.40 14.02
N ASP A 75 -7.61 -13.48 14.27
CA ASP A 75 -6.71 -12.33 14.26
C ASP A 75 -6.69 -11.65 12.88
N THR A 76 -6.69 -12.44 11.82
CA THR A 76 -6.65 -11.92 10.44
C THR A 76 -7.99 -11.31 10.05
N LEU A 77 -9.11 -11.93 10.44
CA LEU A 77 -10.44 -11.41 10.23
C LEU A 77 -10.62 -10.06 10.92
N GLN A 78 -10.30 -9.97 12.22
CA GLN A 78 -10.38 -8.72 12.97
C GLN A 78 -9.56 -7.60 12.33
N LYS A 79 -8.33 -7.90 11.91
CA LYS A 79 -7.48 -6.92 11.21
C LYS A 79 -8.05 -6.52 9.86
N SER A 80 -8.67 -7.44 9.12
CA SER A 80 -9.21 -7.18 7.78
C SER A 80 -10.40 -6.20 7.78
N VAL A 81 -11.14 -6.15 8.89
CA VAL A 81 -12.27 -5.22 9.06
C VAL A 81 -11.90 -3.94 9.82
N THR A 82 -10.65 -3.82 10.25
CA THR A 82 -10.16 -2.66 11.01
C THR A 82 -10.15 -1.41 10.14
N LYS A 83 -10.80 -0.35 10.60
CA LYS A 83 -10.73 0.98 10.00
C LYS A 83 -9.55 1.76 10.60
N PHE A 84 -8.75 2.38 9.76
CA PHE A 84 -7.62 3.19 10.19
C PHE A 84 -7.98 4.66 10.21
N THR A 85 -7.62 5.35 11.30
CA THR A 85 -7.84 6.80 11.42
C THR A 85 -6.93 7.57 10.48
N THR A 86 -7.44 8.67 9.93
CA THR A 86 -6.69 9.56 9.04
C THR A 86 -5.40 10.07 9.69
N SER A 87 -5.45 10.37 10.99
CA SER A 87 -4.27 10.81 11.77
C SER A 87 -3.17 9.75 11.77
N LYS A 88 -3.51 8.48 12.09
CA LYS A 88 -2.54 7.36 12.07
C LYS A 88 -1.93 7.18 10.67
N LEU A 89 -2.76 7.21 9.63
CA LEU A 89 -2.32 7.04 8.26
C LEU A 89 -1.39 8.17 7.80
N ASN A 90 -1.70 9.43 8.13
CA ASN A 90 -0.85 10.57 7.78
C ASN A 90 0.50 10.55 8.52
N ARG A 91 0.52 10.11 9.78
CA ARG A 91 1.79 9.91 10.51
C ARG A 91 2.67 8.86 9.84
N ILE A 92 2.08 7.73 9.38
CA ILE A 92 2.80 6.71 8.63
C ILE A 92 3.28 7.27 7.29
N LEU A 93 2.43 7.99 6.56
CA LEU A 93 2.81 8.59 5.28
C LEU A 93 4.00 9.54 5.43
N LYS A 94 3.98 10.39 6.45
CA LYS A 94 5.10 11.30 6.76
C LYS A 94 6.39 10.52 6.97
N ARG A 95 6.38 9.49 7.80
CA ARG A 95 7.54 8.62 8.04
C ARG A 95 8.05 7.94 6.76
N VAL A 96 7.16 7.40 5.94
CA VAL A 96 7.51 6.74 4.66
C VAL A 96 8.19 7.73 3.71
N ILE A 97 7.74 9.00 3.68
CA ILE A 97 8.35 10.06 2.87
C ILE A 97 9.72 10.47 3.42
N GLU A 98 9.87 10.53 4.74
CA GLU A 98 11.14 10.85 5.41
C GLU A 98 12.20 9.76 5.17
N GLU A 99 11.80 8.48 5.23
CA GLU A 99 12.70 7.34 4.95
C GLU A 99 13.16 7.31 3.49
N ARG A 100 12.30 7.68 2.56
CA ARG A 100 12.62 7.75 1.13
C ARG A 100 11.82 8.85 0.45
N SER A 101 12.48 9.94 0.15
CA SER A 101 11.86 11.08 -0.53
C SER A 101 11.26 10.72 -1.89
N PRO A 102 10.10 11.31 -2.24
CA PRO A 102 9.48 11.10 -3.54
C PRO A 102 10.40 11.57 -4.68
N PRO A 103 10.46 10.84 -5.79
CA PRO A 103 11.26 11.24 -6.94
C PRO A 103 10.69 12.50 -7.58
N SER A 104 11.58 13.32 -8.14
CA SER A 104 11.17 14.42 -9.02
C SER A 104 10.67 13.86 -10.35
N VAL A 105 9.55 14.38 -10.84
CA VAL A 105 8.96 13.99 -12.11
C VAL A 105 8.80 15.22 -12.99
N SER A 106 9.44 15.21 -14.16
CA SER A 106 9.46 16.36 -15.09
C SER A 106 9.92 17.66 -14.40
N GLY A 107 11.01 17.59 -13.62
CA GLY A 107 11.58 18.74 -12.92
C GLY A 107 10.75 19.27 -11.72
N LYS A 108 9.62 18.63 -11.40
CA LYS A 108 8.76 19.02 -10.27
C LYS A 108 8.79 17.97 -9.18
N SER A 109 9.04 18.39 -7.95
CA SER A 109 8.95 17.52 -6.77
C SER A 109 7.50 17.05 -6.56
N LEU A 110 7.33 15.75 -6.44
CA LEU A 110 6.04 15.17 -6.11
C LEU A 110 5.74 15.39 -4.62
N LYS A 111 4.60 16.00 -4.33
CA LYS A 111 4.17 16.25 -2.94
C LYS A 111 2.94 15.40 -2.62
N PHE A 112 3.03 14.57 -1.59
CA PHE A 112 1.87 13.91 -0.99
C PHE A 112 1.25 14.86 0.02
N ARG A 113 -0.06 15.04 -0.03
CA ARG A 113 -0.78 16.00 0.82
C ARG A 113 -1.36 15.31 2.03
N TYR A 114 -2.13 14.25 1.80
CA TYR A 114 -2.76 13.46 2.85
C TYR A 114 -3.18 12.09 2.33
N ILE A 115 -3.49 11.22 3.27
CA ILE A 115 -4.00 9.87 3.01
C ILE A 115 -5.23 9.64 3.89
N HIS A 116 -6.21 8.91 3.36
CA HIS A 116 -7.36 8.46 4.12
C HIS A 116 -7.73 7.01 3.79
N PHE A 117 -8.48 6.42 4.70
CA PHE A 117 -9.06 5.09 4.54
C PHE A 117 -10.31 5.18 3.66
N ALA A 118 -10.46 4.28 2.69
CA ALA A 118 -11.55 4.32 1.72
C ALA A 118 -12.40 3.06 1.68
N GLY A 119 -11.93 1.92 2.22
CA GLY A 119 -12.74 0.69 2.21
C GLY A 119 -12.02 -0.51 2.79
N ILE A 120 -12.81 -1.55 3.06
CA ILE A 120 -12.40 -2.88 3.51
C ILE A 120 -12.59 -3.89 2.38
N ASN A 121 -11.83 -4.99 2.40
CA ASN A 121 -11.92 -6.12 1.46
C ASN A 121 -11.88 -5.74 -0.04
N PRO A 122 -10.73 -5.28 -0.57
CA PRO A 122 -9.44 -5.12 0.09
C PRO A 122 -9.35 -3.85 0.94
N THR A 123 -8.47 -3.84 1.94
CA THR A 123 -8.12 -2.61 2.68
C THR A 123 -7.68 -1.56 1.68
N THR A 124 -8.47 -0.51 1.49
CA THR A 124 -8.22 0.51 0.46
C THR A 124 -7.83 1.83 1.09
N LEU A 125 -6.68 2.34 0.66
CA LEU A 125 -6.15 3.64 1.07
C LEU A 125 -6.09 4.57 -0.13
N VAL A 126 -6.45 5.82 0.04
CA VAL A 126 -6.34 6.85 -1.01
C VAL A 126 -5.31 7.89 -0.59
N ILE A 127 -4.27 8.03 -1.39
CA ILE A 127 -3.21 9.02 -1.22
C ILE A 127 -3.44 10.17 -2.20
N HIS A 128 -3.59 11.38 -1.66
CA HIS A 128 -3.72 12.59 -2.45
C HIS A 128 -2.34 13.23 -2.68
N SER A 129 -2.01 13.44 -3.95
CA SER A 129 -0.71 13.98 -4.36
C SER A 129 -0.86 15.13 -5.35
N SER A 130 0.22 15.89 -5.54
CA SER A 130 0.26 16.98 -6.54
C SER A 130 0.15 16.46 -7.98
N GLN A 131 0.56 15.20 -8.22
CA GLN A 131 0.50 14.52 -9.52
C GLN A 131 0.23 13.04 -9.29
N ASP A 132 -0.79 12.48 -9.96
CA ASP A 132 -1.21 11.09 -9.78
C ASP A 132 -0.59 10.11 -10.81
N LYS A 133 -0.53 10.55 -12.07
CA LYS A 133 -0.18 9.69 -13.21
C LYS A 133 1.31 9.42 -13.40
N LYS A 134 2.18 10.23 -12.80
CA LYS A 134 3.63 10.21 -13.05
C LYS A 134 4.46 9.51 -11.97
N LEU A 135 3.83 8.88 -10.98
CA LEU A 135 4.57 8.20 -9.91
C LEU A 135 5.21 6.90 -10.44
N PRO A 136 6.54 6.74 -10.36
CA PRO A 136 7.23 5.54 -10.81
C PRO A 136 6.71 4.28 -10.10
N ALA A 137 6.63 3.17 -10.85
CA ALA A 137 6.16 1.88 -10.33
C ALA A 137 6.95 1.41 -9.10
N ASN A 138 8.27 1.61 -9.11
CA ASN A 138 9.14 1.25 -8.00
C ASN A 138 8.80 2.02 -6.72
N TYR A 139 8.45 3.31 -6.84
CA TYR A 139 8.06 4.11 -5.69
C TYR A 139 6.67 3.74 -5.17
N LYS A 140 5.72 3.43 -6.06
CA LYS A 140 4.41 2.88 -5.68
C LYS A 140 4.56 1.58 -4.89
N LYS A 141 5.44 0.68 -5.35
CA LYS A 141 5.76 -0.57 -4.66
C LYS A 141 6.39 -0.35 -3.30
N TYR A 142 7.31 0.62 -3.18
CA TYR A 142 7.90 1.01 -1.91
C TYR A 142 6.84 1.49 -0.91
N ILE A 143 5.95 2.40 -1.31
CA ILE A 143 4.84 2.88 -0.48
C ILE A 143 3.95 1.70 -0.05
N TYR A 144 3.56 0.85 -0.99
CA TYR A 144 2.74 -0.33 -0.72
C TYR A 144 3.37 -1.23 0.36
N ASN A 145 4.64 -1.60 0.20
CA ASN A 145 5.35 -2.46 1.15
C ASN A 145 5.49 -1.78 2.52
N SER A 146 5.77 -0.48 2.54
CA SER A 146 5.87 0.29 3.79
C SER A 146 4.55 0.32 4.55
N PHE A 147 3.43 0.60 3.87
CA PHE A 147 2.11 0.57 4.51
C PHE A 147 1.72 -0.84 4.98
N LYS A 148 2.00 -1.88 4.20
CA LYS A 148 1.80 -3.27 4.63
C LYS A 148 2.54 -3.57 5.94
N LYS A 149 3.80 -3.16 6.02
CA LYS A 149 4.65 -3.33 7.21
C LYS A 149 4.13 -2.53 8.41
N TYR A 150 3.90 -1.21 8.25
CA TYR A 150 3.52 -0.33 9.36
C TYR A 150 2.10 -0.56 9.88
N LEU A 151 1.20 -1.08 9.07
CA LEU A 151 -0.16 -1.44 9.47
C LEU A 151 -0.29 -2.91 9.86
N ASP A 152 0.79 -3.70 9.78
CA ASP A 152 0.82 -5.14 10.03
C ASP A 152 -0.29 -5.90 9.27
N LEU A 153 -0.38 -5.62 7.95
CA LEU A 153 -1.37 -6.20 7.05
C LEU A 153 -0.91 -7.51 6.40
N LYS A 154 -0.19 -8.35 7.15
CA LYS A 154 0.18 -9.68 6.67
C LYS A 154 -1.08 -10.52 6.40
N SER A 155 -1.13 -11.20 5.27
CA SER A 155 -2.29 -11.98 4.80
C SER A 155 -3.54 -11.15 4.42
N ILE A 156 -3.45 -9.83 4.45
CA ILE A 156 -4.56 -8.94 4.11
C ILE A 156 -4.22 -8.19 2.84
N GLN A 157 -5.17 -8.13 1.90
CA GLN A 157 -4.97 -7.42 0.65
C GLN A 157 -5.08 -5.91 0.86
N LEU A 158 -4.05 -5.21 0.39
CA LEU A 158 -3.97 -3.76 0.44
C LEU A 158 -4.09 -3.18 -0.98
N LYS A 159 -4.96 -2.20 -1.15
CA LYS A 159 -5.08 -1.42 -2.39
C LYS A 159 -4.74 0.04 -2.09
N ILE A 160 -3.78 0.60 -2.81
CA ILE A 160 -3.44 2.01 -2.68
C ILE A 160 -3.81 2.72 -3.98
N ILE A 161 -4.67 3.72 -3.86
CA ILE A 161 -5.12 4.56 -4.98
C ILE A 161 -4.43 5.91 -4.84
N PHE A 162 -3.74 6.33 -5.90
CA PHE A 162 -3.16 7.67 -5.97
C PHE A 162 -4.12 8.58 -6.72
N ARG A 163 -4.51 9.68 -6.09
CA ARG A 163 -5.37 10.70 -6.71
C ARG A 163 -4.66 12.03 -6.76
N LYS A 164 -4.83 12.74 -7.84
CA LYS A 164 -4.45 14.15 -7.92
C LYS A 164 -5.38 14.94 -7.01
N SER A 165 -4.80 15.74 -6.14
CA SER A 165 -5.58 16.69 -5.36
C SER A 165 -5.92 17.87 -6.23
N ASP A 166 -7.19 18.05 -6.55
CA ASP A 166 -7.66 19.27 -7.18
C ASP A 166 -7.48 20.44 -6.18
N ASN A 167 -7.00 21.56 -6.72
CA ASN A 167 -6.92 22.76 -5.90
C ASN A 167 -8.33 23.39 -5.86
N PRO A 168 -9.05 23.38 -4.74
CA PRO A 168 -10.38 23.96 -4.63
C PRO A 168 -10.39 25.47 -4.94
N TYR A 169 -9.21 26.10 -4.94
CA TYR A 169 -9.00 27.51 -5.26
C TYR A 169 -8.47 27.73 -6.67
N LYS A 170 -8.39 26.68 -7.52
CA LYS A 170 -7.98 26.81 -8.91
C LYS A 170 -9.05 27.62 -9.66
N GLY A 171 -8.72 28.85 -10.04
CA GLY A 171 -9.64 29.78 -10.69
C GLY A 171 -10.32 30.79 -9.75
N LYS A 172 -10.14 30.67 -8.42
CA LYS A 172 -10.68 31.64 -7.45
C LYS A 172 -9.71 32.74 -7.03
N ASN A 173 -8.48 32.76 -7.56
CA ASN A 173 -7.57 33.91 -7.40
C ASN A 173 -7.96 35.01 -8.37
N THR A 174 -9.13 35.58 -8.19
CA THR A 174 -9.42 36.91 -8.73
C THR A 174 -8.53 37.88 -7.95
N LEU A 175 -7.62 38.52 -8.68
CA LEU A 175 -6.79 39.57 -8.11
C LEU A 175 -7.72 40.62 -7.45
N THR A 176 -7.44 40.97 -6.22
CA THR A 176 -8.16 42.05 -5.56
C THR A 176 -7.97 43.35 -6.36
N GLU A 177 -8.92 44.26 -6.31
CA GLU A 177 -8.83 45.56 -7.01
C GLU A 177 -7.51 46.29 -6.75
N ARG A 178 -7.00 46.17 -5.51
CA ARG A 178 -5.70 46.73 -5.10
C ARG A 178 -4.54 46.10 -5.85
N GLN A 179 -4.56 44.78 -6.07
CA GLN A 179 -3.55 44.05 -6.86
C GLN A 179 -3.66 44.36 -8.35
N ILE A 180 -4.87 44.51 -8.88
CA ILE A 180 -5.11 44.93 -10.27
C ILE A 180 -4.57 46.34 -10.51
N LYS A 181 -4.86 47.30 -9.60
CA LYS A 181 -4.33 48.66 -9.67
C LYS A 181 -2.79 48.67 -9.62
N LYS A 182 -2.19 47.90 -8.70
CA LYS A 182 -0.72 47.78 -8.60
C LYS A 182 -0.09 47.21 -9.87
N ARG A 183 -0.70 46.18 -10.45
CA ARG A 183 -0.22 45.57 -11.71
C ARG A 183 -0.36 46.51 -12.91
N LYS A 184 -1.44 47.26 -13.00
CA LYS A 184 -1.61 48.29 -14.03
C LYS A 184 -0.56 49.40 -13.94
N ARG A 185 -0.26 49.91 -12.73
CA ARG A 185 0.82 50.90 -12.49
C ARG A 185 2.19 50.38 -12.92
N LEU A 186 2.54 49.13 -12.55
CA LEU A 186 3.79 48.48 -12.92
C LEU A 186 3.92 48.34 -14.45
N LEU A 187 2.87 47.89 -15.12
CA LEU A 187 2.86 47.77 -16.57
C LEU A 187 2.97 49.12 -17.29
N SER A 188 2.34 50.17 -16.78
CA SER A 188 2.48 51.55 -17.33
C SER A 188 3.90 52.11 -17.16
N PHE A 189 4.52 51.82 -16.02
CA PHE A 189 5.90 52.21 -15.74
C PHE A 189 6.90 51.52 -16.69
N VAL A 190 6.76 50.18 -16.88
CA VAL A 190 7.59 49.40 -17.78
C VAL A 190 7.42 49.85 -19.24
N LYS A 191 6.18 50.22 -19.66
CA LYS A 191 5.93 50.79 -21.00
C LYS A 191 6.59 52.15 -21.21
N LYS A 192 6.63 53.01 -20.18
CA LYS A 192 7.30 54.33 -20.24
C LYS A 192 8.84 54.20 -20.26
N ALA A 193 9.41 53.17 -19.57
CA ALA A 193 10.83 52.94 -19.53
C ALA A 193 11.40 52.30 -20.82
N LYS A 194 10.53 51.83 -21.73
CA LYS A 194 10.89 51.22 -23.03
C LYS A 194 10.71 52.18 -24.21
N LYS A 195 10.28 53.41 -23.99
CA LYS A 195 10.29 54.52 -24.94
C LYS A 195 11.47 55.45 -24.69
#